data_6a59afce7f847ace502d66168a874b37
#
_entry.id   6a59afce7f847ace502d66168a874b37
#
_cell.length_a   1.000
_cell.length_b   1.000
_cell.length_c   1.000
_cell.angle_alpha   90.00
_cell.angle_beta   90.00
_cell.angle_gamma   90.00
#
_symmetry.space_group_name_H-M   'P 1'
#
loop_
_entity.id
_entity.type
_entity.pdbx_description
1 polymer ?
#
loop_
_entity_poly.entity_id
_entity_poly.type
_entity_poly.pdbx_seq_one_letter_code
_entity_poly.pdbx_strand_id
1 'polypeptide(L)'
;MIRCASIVSLAASVTLAAAGAAAQSPWKPEKPVEIVVTCQPGCGPDIAARTIQRIWQDHKIVHVPSVVVNKPGGGGSVAFGYLKQRPGDAHAIVLSGAGSVVNTIMGRGVGHRDITMLAMMAAEYVGVAVRADSALKSGRGLIDLLKKDPAAVNFGIANSLGNANHQAVALALKVSGIHPAKAKNVVFQSGANAITALLGDHVQVVPASIGLWMGPLKAGQVRLIAVSSPQRLGGTVAHVPTWREQGVDAVVSVWRMITAPPGLTPEQAAYWHDVLRRTTRTPEWQRDLELNYQNDEFLAGREFAQAVDQLYAQLSALLGDIGLAKQ
;
A
#
# COMPACT_ATOMS: atom_id res chain seq x y z
N MET A 1 76.98 7.81 61.52
CA MET A 1 75.75 7.04 61.69
C MET A 1 74.70 7.67 60.84
N ILE A 2 74.51 7.17 59.62
CA ILE A 2 73.46 7.61 58.67
C ILE A 2 72.75 6.36 58.15
N ARG A 3 71.44 6.23 58.49
CA ARG A 3 70.58 5.13 58.09
C ARG A 3 70.02 5.42 56.70
N CYS A 4 70.33 4.55 55.75
CA CYS A 4 69.63 4.53 54.46
C CYS A 4 68.25 3.88 54.61
N ALA A 5 67.22 4.57 54.25
CA ALA A 5 65.83 4.02 54.11
C ALA A 5 65.60 3.59 52.66
N SER A 6 65.36 2.34 52.47
CA SER A 6 65.00 1.77 51.14
C SER A 6 63.51 1.98 50.87
N ILE A 7 63.16 2.70 49.79
CA ILE A 7 61.80 2.87 49.29
C ILE A 7 61.54 1.70 48.31
N VAL A 8 60.62 0.81 48.66
CA VAL A 8 60.08 -0.21 47.79
C VAL A 8 58.92 0.35 47.01
N SER A 9 59.11 0.59 45.71
CA SER A 9 58.02 1.00 44.81
C SER A 9 57.21 -0.23 44.36
N LEU A 10 55.94 -0.30 44.77
CA LEU A 10 54.98 -1.31 44.36
C LEU A 10 54.31 -0.85 43.04
N ALA A 11 54.73 -1.40 41.90
CA ALA A 11 54.08 -1.14 40.59
C ALA A 11 52.81 -2.00 40.48
N ALA A 12 51.64 -1.34 40.64
CA ALA A 12 50.34 -1.97 40.37
C ALA A 12 50.10 -2.05 38.87
N SER A 13 50.18 -3.24 38.27
CA SER A 13 49.82 -3.50 36.88
C SER A 13 48.30 -3.52 36.77
N VAL A 14 47.69 -2.46 36.22
CA VAL A 14 46.29 -2.43 35.85
C VAL A 14 46.13 -3.13 34.47
N THR A 15 45.71 -4.38 34.48
CA THR A 15 45.29 -5.08 33.28
C THR A 15 43.92 -4.58 32.85
N LEU A 16 43.90 -3.73 31.82
CA LEU A 16 42.69 -3.29 31.15
C LEU A 16 42.15 -4.45 30.33
N ALA A 17 41.15 -5.17 30.85
CA ALA A 17 40.39 -6.13 30.10
C ALA A 17 39.53 -5.39 29.06
N ALA A 18 40.04 -5.25 27.84
CA ALA A 18 39.25 -4.85 26.69
C ALA A 18 38.22 -5.96 26.43
N ALA A 19 37.00 -5.80 27.01
CA ALA A 19 35.85 -6.57 26.59
C ALA A 19 35.58 -6.21 25.14
N GLY A 20 36.08 -7.04 24.22
CA GLY A 20 35.72 -6.97 22.80
C GLY A 20 34.21 -7.12 22.70
N ALA A 21 33.50 -6.01 22.42
CA ALA A 21 32.14 -6.06 21.93
C ALA A 21 32.21 -6.89 20.64
N ALA A 22 31.85 -8.16 20.73
CA ALA A 22 31.64 -8.99 19.55
C ALA A 22 30.59 -8.24 18.71
N ALA A 23 31.00 -7.63 17.60
CA ALA A 23 30.10 -7.05 16.62
C ALA A 23 29.19 -8.19 16.18
N GLN A 24 27.96 -8.22 16.70
CA GLN A 24 26.97 -9.20 16.27
C GLN A 24 26.85 -9.04 14.77
N SER A 25 27.03 -10.15 14.04
CA SER A 25 26.80 -10.16 12.59
C SER A 25 25.40 -9.61 12.33
N PRO A 26 25.24 -8.71 11.36
CA PRO A 26 23.91 -8.15 11.08
C PRO A 26 22.94 -9.29 10.81
N TRP A 27 21.74 -9.19 11.42
CA TRP A 27 20.70 -10.20 11.25
C TRP A 27 20.38 -10.43 9.76
N LYS A 28 20.14 -11.66 9.39
CA LYS A 28 19.66 -12.09 8.07
C LYS A 28 18.75 -13.31 8.22
N PRO A 29 17.80 -13.54 7.30
CA PRO A 29 16.92 -14.69 7.39
C PRO A 29 17.71 -16.01 7.21
N GLU A 30 17.39 -17.00 8.04
CA GLU A 30 18.03 -18.33 8.03
C GLU A 30 17.09 -19.41 7.48
N LYS A 31 15.82 -19.12 7.33
CA LYS A 31 14.78 -20.01 6.77
C LYS A 31 14.00 -19.29 5.68
N PRO A 32 13.22 -20.01 4.85
CA PRO A 32 12.43 -19.41 3.77
C PRO A 32 11.58 -18.24 4.24
N VAL A 33 11.52 -17.19 3.40
CA VAL A 33 10.72 -15.99 3.64
C VAL A 33 9.37 -16.12 2.97
N GLU A 34 8.28 -15.89 3.71
CA GLU A 34 6.93 -15.80 3.17
C GLU A 34 6.61 -14.35 2.76
N ILE A 35 6.31 -14.11 1.49
CA ILE A 35 5.71 -12.88 0.99
C ILE A 35 4.20 -13.09 0.94
N VAL A 36 3.53 -12.74 2.00
CA VAL A 36 2.07 -12.91 2.14
C VAL A 36 1.35 -11.77 1.42
N VAL A 37 0.26 -12.09 0.72
CA VAL A 37 -0.58 -11.11 -0.01
C VAL A 37 -2.02 -11.16 0.47
N THR A 38 -2.65 -10.00 0.57
CA THR A 38 -3.99 -9.83 1.14
C THR A 38 -5.15 -10.14 0.19
N CYS A 39 -4.86 -10.66 -1.01
CA CYS A 39 -5.85 -10.87 -2.07
C CYS A 39 -5.63 -12.19 -2.83
N GLN A 40 -6.56 -12.51 -3.71
CA GLN A 40 -6.49 -13.69 -4.58
C GLN A 40 -5.33 -13.59 -5.58
N PRO A 41 -4.81 -14.71 -6.09
CA PRO A 41 -3.83 -14.72 -7.17
C PRO A 41 -4.27 -13.87 -8.36
N GLY A 42 -3.32 -13.15 -8.99
CA GLY A 42 -3.55 -12.25 -10.12
C GLY A 42 -4.05 -10.85 -9.75
N CYS A 43 -4.24 -10.53 -8.48
CA CYS A 43 -4.49 -9.15 -8.05
C CYS A 43 -3.19 -8.31 -8.08
N GLY A 44 -3.30 -6.97 -8.03
CA GLY A 44 -2.14 -6.09 -8.09
C GLY A 44 -1.04 -6.41 -7.06
N PRO A 45 -1.34 -6.55 -5.76
CA PRO A 45 -0.36 -7.01 -4.77
C PRO A 45 0.27 -8.37 -5.06
N ASP A 46 -0.46 -9.35 -5.61
CA ASP A 46 0.09 -10.66 -5.96
C ASP A 46 1.09 -10.56 -7.12
N ILE A 47 0.78 -9.79 -8.15
CA ILE A 47 1.68 -9.53 -9.28
C ILE A 47 2.98 -8.89 -8.76
N ALA A 48 2.89 -7.84 -7.96
CA ALA A 48 4.03 -7.16 -7.38
C ALA A 48 4.87 -8.08 -6.46
N ALA A 49 4.22 -8.92 -5.64
CA ALA A 49 4.91 -9.89 -4.78
C ALA A 49 5.71 -10.91 -5.59
N ARG A 50 5.16 -11.39 -6.71
CA ARG A 50 5.88 -12.31 -7.62
C ARG A 50 7.03 -11.62 -8.35
N THR A 51 6.90 -10.35 -8.70
CA THR A 51 8.00 -9.54 -9.24
C THR A 51 9.10 -9.39 -8.19
N ILE A 52 8.78 -9.05 -6.94
CA ILE A 52 9.73 -8.98 -5.81
C ILE A 52 10.43 -10.33 -5.60
N GLN A 53 9.68 -11.43 -5.56
CA GLN A 53 10.22 -12.79 -5.40
C GLN A 53 11.26 -13.10 -6.48
N ARG A 54 10.93 -12.85 -7.75
CA ARG A 54 11.84 -13.08 -8.88
C ARG A 54 13.08 -12.21 -8.78
N ILE A 55 12.95 -10.90 -8.49
CA ILE A 55 14.08 -10.00 -8.28
C ILE A 55 15.01 -10.52 -7.18
N TRP A 56 14.46 -10.98 -6.04
CA TRP A 56 15.28 -11.52 -4.96
C TRP A 56 16.04 -12.78 -5.35
N GLN A 57 15.43 -13.64 -6.16
CA GLN A 57 16.08 -14.86 -6.69
C GLN A 57 17.20 -14.51 -7.70
N ASP A 58 16.89 -13.67 -8.69
CA ASP A 58 17.78 -13.36 -9.81
C ASP A 58 19.00 -12.56 -9.34
N HIS A 59 18.80 -11.57 -8.48
CA HIS A 59 19.84 -10.69 -7.93
C HIS A 59 20.43 -11.19 -6.60
N LYS A 60 19.98 -12.32 -6.07
CA LYS A 60 20.41 -12.88 -4.78
C LYS A 60 20.35 -11.83 -3.65
N ILE A 61 19.31 -10.96 -3.66
CA ILE A 61 19.12 -9.92 -2.64
C ILE A 61 18.82 -10.56 -1.30
N VAL A 62 17.98 -11.60 -1.29
CA VAL A 62 17.71 -12.48 -0.14
C VAL A 62 18.34 -13.84 -0.45
N HIS A 63 19.20 -14.35 0.44
CA HIS A 63 19.98 -15.56 0.20
C HIS A 63 19.28 -16.87 0.58
N VAL A 64 18.07 -16.79 1.12
CA VAL A 64 17.18 -17.93 1.37
C VAL A 64 16.01 -17.93 0.38
N PRO A 65 15.36 -19.08 0.14
CA PRO A 65 14.18 -19.11 -0.71
C PRO A 65 13.07 -18.17 -0.23
N SER A 66 12.32 -17.59 -1.15
CA SER A 66 11.09 -16.85 -0.84
C SER A 66 9.89 -17.48 -1.54
N VAL A 67 8.71 -17.40 -0.90
CA VAL A 67 7.46 -17.96 -1.41
C VAL A 67 6.34 -16.94 -1.28
N VAL A 68 5.52 -16.81 -2.33
CA VAL A 68 4.32 -15.95 -2.29
C VAL A 68 3.14 -16.77 -1.78
N VAL A 69 2.45 -16.25 -0.75
CA VAL A 69 1.31 -16.90 -0.08
C VAL A 69 0.09 -15.99 -0.10
N ASN A 70 -0.97 -16.37 -0.78
CA ASN A 70 -2.20 -15.59 -0.83
C ASN A 70 -3.10 -15.88 0.39
N LYS A 71 -3.45 -14.87 1.17
CA LYS A 71 -4.37 -14.92 2.32
C LYS A 71 -5.45 -13.84 2.19
N PRO A 72 -6.42 -14.03 1.28
CA PRO A 72 -7.48 -13.06 1.05
C PRO A 72 -8.50 -13.02 2.18
N GLY A 73 -9.21 -11.89 2.30
CA GLY A 73 -10.37 -11.74 3.18
C GLY A 73 -10.30 -10.56 4.14
N GLY A 74 -11.47 -9.99 4.47
CA GLY A 74 -11.66 -8.94 5.47
C GLY A 74 -10.85 -7.65 5.25
N GLY A 75 -10.64 -7.22 4.00
CA GLY A 75 -9.80 -6.04 3.72
C GLY A 75 -8.33 -6.22 4.15
N GLY A 76 -7.85 -7.48 4.16
CA GLY A 76 -6.50 -7.86 4.60
C GLY A 76 -6.44 -8.38 6.03
N SER A 77 -7.53 -8.37 6.79
CA SER A 77 -7.53 -8.80 8.20
C SER A 77 -7.02 -10.24 8.38
N VAL A 78 -7.26 -11.15 7.42
CA VAL A 78 -6.74 -12.52 7.48
C VAL A 78 -5.22 -12.54 7.43
N ALA A 79 -4.61 -11.82 6.49
CA ALA A 79 -3.15 -11.73 6.35
C ALA A 79 -2.50 -10.99 7.53
N PHE A 80 -3.10 -9.89 8.00
CA PHE A 80 -2.59 -9.15 9.16
C PHE A 80 -2.74 -9.97 10.46
N GLY A 81 -3.83 -10.74 10.62
CA GLY A 81 -4.00 -11.69 11.72
C GLY A 81 -2.91 -12.74 11.74
N TYR A 82 -2.52 -13.24 10.58
CA TYR A 82 -1.40 -14.17 10.43
C TYR A 82 -0.06 -13.58 10.90
N LEU A 83 0.22 -12.28 10.60
CA LEU A 83 1.40 -11.60 11.15
C LEU A 83 1.32 -11.44 12.68
N LYS A 84 0.17 -10.99 13.19
CA LYS A 84 -0.02 -10.72 14.63
C LYS A 84 0.22 -11.96 15.50
N GLN A 85 -0.05 -13.15 14.98
CA GLN A 85 0.19 -14.42 15.66
C GLN A 85 1.66 -14.88 15.67
N ARG A 86 2.57 -14.12 15.06
CA ARG A 86 3.99 -14.47 14.88
C ARG A 86 4.93 -13.36 15.39
N PRO A 87 4.80 -12.90 16.64
CA PRO A 87 5.62 -11.80 17.15
C PRO A 87 7.11 -12.12 17.02
N GLY A 88 7.91 -11.16 16.52
CA GLY A 88 9.35 -11.29 16.32
C GLY A 88 9.78 -12.15 15.13
N ASP A 89 8.86 -12.81 14.40
CA ASP A 89 9.22 -13.64 13.24
C ASP A 89 9.42 -12.78 11.98
N ALA A 90 10.67 -12.38 11.75
CA ALA A 90 11.04 -11.58 10.59
C ALA A 90 11.08 -12.35 9.24
N HIS A 91 10.64 -13.63 9.21
CA HIS A 91 10.59 -14.43 7.98
C HIS A 91 9.21 -14.38 7.29
N ALA A 92 8.27 -13.61 7.82
CA ALA A 92 6.99 -13.34 7.16
C ALA A 92 6.80 -11.84 6.97
N ILE A 93 6.50 -11.42 5.76
CA ILE A 93 6.12 -10.05 5.44
C ILE A 93 4.80 -10.06 4.67
N VAL A 94 4.02 -8.99 4.79
CA VAL A 94 2.77 -8.82 4.01
C VAL A 94 2.92 -7.67 3.04
N LEU A 95 2.68 -7.91 1.76
CA LEU A 95 2.49 -6.88 0.75
C LEU A 95 0.99 -6.57 0.61
N SER A 96 0.62 -5.33 0.84
CA SER A 96 -0.77 -4.88 0.85
C SER A 96 -0.91 -3.42 0.39
N GLY A 97 -2.15 -2.96 0.27
CA GLY A 97 -2.48 -1.52 0.31
C GLY A 97 -2.68 -1.04 1.75
N ALA A 98 -3.33 0.11 1.92
CA ALA A 98 -3.57 0.73 3.23
C ALA A 98 -4.64 0.02 4.10
N GLY A 99 -4.93 -1.26 3.85
CA GLY A 99 -5.97 -2.01 4.54
C GLY A 99 -5.80 -2.05 6.06
N SER A 100 -4.56 -2.18 6.57
CA SER A 100 -4.30 -2.16 8.01
C SER A 100 -4.63 -0.81 8.67
N VAL A 101 -4.41 0.31 7.96
CA VAL A 101 -4.78 1.66 8.43
C VAL A 101 -6.30 1.79 8.45
N VAL A 102 -6.97 1.38 7.37
CA VAL A 102 -8.44 1.37 7.28
C VAL A 102 -9.05 0.50 8.38
N ASN A 103 -8.51 -0.68 8.64
CA ASN A 103 -8.97 -1.57 9.72
C ASN A 103 -8.89 -0.91 11.09
N THR A 104 -7.82 -0.16 11.38
CA THR A 104 -7.71 0.60 12.64
C THR A 104 -8.84 1.61 12.77
N ILE A 105 -9.10 2.39 11.71
CA ILE A 105 -10.14 3.44 11.72
C ILE A 105 -11.54 2.82 11.87
N MET A 106 -11.79 1.72 11.17
CA MET A 106 -13.09 1.03 11.20
C MET A 106 -13.27 0.14 12.44
N GLY A 107 -12.24 -0.02 13.27
CA GLY A 107 -12.26 -0.94 14.41
C GLY A 107 -12.41 -2.41 14.01
N ARG A 108 -11.88 -2.80 12.85
CA ARG A 108 -12.02 -4.14 12.28
C ARG A 108 -10.71 -4.92 12.35
N GLY A 109 -10.73 -6.08 12.98
CA GLY A 109 -9.60 -7.03 12.98
C GLY A 109 -8.28 -6.41 13.41
N VAL A 110 -7.19 -6.72 12.68
CA VAL A 110 -5.84 -6.28 12.99
C VAL A 110 -5.53 -4.98 12.21
N GLY A 111 -5.16 -3.94 12.95
CA GLY A 111 -4.82 -2.62 12.42
C GLY A 111 -3.32 -2.39 12.27
N HIS A 112 -2.95 -1.21 11.74
CA HIS A 112 -1.54 -0.85 11.51
C HIS A 112 -0.73 -0.71 12.81
N ARG A 113 -1.39 -0.47 13.96
CA ARG A 113 -0.74 -0.37 15.28
C ARG A 113 -0.42 -1.73 15.91
N ASP A 114 -0.99 -2.79 15.36
CA ASP A 114 -0.81 -4.17 15.84
C ASP A 114 0.34 -4.91 15.14
N ILE A 115 0.96 -4.32 14.13
CA ILE A 115 1.98 -4.93 13.25
C ILE A 115 3.10 -3.92 13.00
N THR A 116 4.24 -4.40 12.50
CA THR A 116 5.36 -3.54 12.14
C THR A 116 5.17 -2.97 10.73
N MET A 117 5.16 -1.66 10.59
CA MET A 117 5.11 -0.95 9.31
C MET A 117 6.54 -0.80 8.78
N LEU A 118 6.93 -1.53 7.72
CA LEU A 118 8.31 -1.55 7.21
C LEU A 118 8.57 -0.48 6.15
N ALA A 119 7.80 -0.50 5.05
CA ALA A 119 8.06 0.41 3.94
C ALA A 119 6.81 0.62 3.07
N MET A 120 6.77 1.76 2.38
CA MET A 120 6.02 1.94 1.14
C MET A 120 6.96 1.68 -0.03
N MET A 121 6.54 0.83 -0.96
CA MET A 121 7.35 0.43 -2.13
C MET A 121 7.02 1.25 -3.35
N ALA A 122 5.77 1.62 -3.51
CA ALA A 122 5.24 2.37 -4.65
C ALA A 122 3.86 2.94 -4.32
N ALA A 123 3.42 3.90 -5.10
CA ALA A 123 2.04 4.38 -5.12
C ALA A 123 1.48 4.37 -6.54
N GLU A 124 0.19 4.16 -6.66
CA GLU A 124 -0.54 4.26 -7.91
C GLU A 124 -1.78 5.12 -7.73
N TYR A 125 -2.42 5.47 -8.83
CA TYR A 125 -3.64 6.28 -8.80
C TYR A 125 -4.84 5.52 -9.35
N VAL A 126 -6.03 6.03 -9.00
CA VAL A 126 -7.31 5.44 -9.39
C VAL A 126 -7.83 6.13 -10.64
N GLY A 127 -8.13 5.33 -11.67
CA GLY A 127 -8.90 5.76 -12.82
C GLY A 127 -10.38 5.48 -12.60
N VAL A 128 -11.22 6.46 -12.85
CA VAL A 128 -12.68 6.32 -12.79
C VAL A 128 -13.21 6.09 -14.19
N ALA A 129 -13.77 4.92 -14.42
CA ALA A 129 -14.22 4.47 -15.73
C ALA A 129 -15.73 4.35 -15.85
N VAL A 130 -16.19 4.57 -17.05
CA VAL A 130 -17.53 4.27 -17.55
C VAL A 130 -17.43 3.44 -18.82
N ARG A 131 -18.51 2.81 -19.26
CA ARG A 131 -18.55 2.18 -20.59
C ARG A 131 -18.25 3.20 -21.71
N ALA A 132 -17.69 2.76 -22.81
CA ALA A 132 -17.35 3.63 -23.93
C ALA A 132 -18.55 4.34 -24.54
N ASP A 133 -19.71 3.67 -24.57
CA ASP A 133 -21.00 4.20 -25.08
C ASP A 133 -21.76 5.06 -24.04
N SER A 134 -21.31 5.11 -22.77
CA SER A 134 -21.96 5.90 -21.71
C SER A 134 -22.17 7.37 -22.11
N ALA A 135 -23.29 7.92 -21.70
CA ALA A 135 -23.57 9.36 -21.81
C ALA A 135 -22.63 10.23 -20.95
N LEU A 136 -22.07 9.66 -19.88
CA LEU A 136 -21.08 10.32 -19.03
C LEU A 136 -19.75 10.45 -19.77
N LYS A 137 -19.30 11.69 -20.04
CA LYS A 137 -18.07 11.95 -20.81
C LYS A 137 -16.92 12.50 -19.96
N SER A 138 -17.19 12.94 -18.72
CA SER A 138 -16.21 13.56 -17.84
C SER A 138 -16.54 13.32 -16.36
N GLY A 139 -15.55 13.46 -15.49
CA GLY A 139 -15.75 13.44 -14.04
C GLY A 139 -16.63 14.59 -13.57
N ARG A 140 -16.49 15.79 -14.19
CA ARG A 140 -17.38 16.93 -13.91
C ARG A 140 -18.84 16.60 -14.22
N GLY A 141 -19.12 15.99 -15.37
CA GLY A 141 -20.47 15.56 -15.74
C GLY A 141 -21.05 14.52 -14.75
N LEU A 142 -20.21 13.62 -14.23
CA LEU A 142 -20.61 12.70 -13.16
C LEU A 142 -20.99 13.47 -11.89
N ILE A 143 -20.18 14.43 -11.45
CA ILE A 143 -20.48 15.26 -10.27
C ILE A 143 -21.78 16.06 -10.47
N ASP A 144 -21.97 16.67 -11.63
CA ASP A 144 -23.18 17.48 -11.93
C ASP A 144 -24.46 16.62 -11.94
N LEU A 145 -24.36 15.36 -12.40
CA LEU A 145 -25.44 14.38 -12.32
C LEU A 145 -25.77 14.03 -10.85
N LEU A 146 -24.73 13.71 -10.07
CA LEU A 146 -24.87 13.28 -8.68
C LEU A 146 -25.27 14.42 -7.72
N LYS A 147 -25.04 15.68 -8.08
CA LYS A 147 -25.61 16.83 -7.37
C LYS A 147 -27.14 16.90 -7.48
N LYS A 148 -27.70 16.44 -8.59
CA LYS A 148 -29.15 16.37 -8.79
C LYS A 148 -29.77 15.16 -8.10
N ASP A 149 -29.14 14.00 -8.26
CA ASP A 149 -29.52 12.76 -7.60
C ASP A 149 -28.26 11.95 -7.22
N PRO A 150 -27.86 11.93 -5.94
CA PRO A 150 -26.69 11.15 -5.48
C PRO A 150 -26.77 9.65 -5.74
N ALA A 151 -27.97 9.14 -6.02
CA ALA A 151 -28.23 7.74 -6.29
C ALA A 151 -28.42 7.42 -7.79
N ALA A 152 -28.15 8.39 -8.68
CA ALA A 152 -28.36 8.25 -10.13
C ALA A 152 -27.51 7.18 -10.81
N VAL A 153 -26.39 6.75 -10.20
CA VAL A 153 -25.52 5.70 -10.72
C VAL A 153 -25.16 4.69 -9.62
N ASN A 154 -24.89 3.46 -10.04
CA ASN A 154 -24.31 2.45 -9.16
C ASN A 154 -22.78 2.44 -9.37
N PHE A 155 -22.02 2.58 -8.28
CA PHE A 155 -20.58 2.44 -8.29
C PHE A 155 -20.19 0.97 -8.03
N GLY A 156 -19.37 0.38 -8.89
CA GLY A 156 -18.79 -0.93 -8.65
C GLY A 156 -17.49 -0.80 -7.85
N ILE A 157 -17.49 -1.25 -6.59
CA ILE A 157 -16.34 -1.16 -5.69
C ILE A 157 -15.72 -2.54 -5.50
N ALA A 158 -14.42 -2.67 -5.78
CA ALA A 158 -13.69 -3.91 -5.56
C ALA A 158 -13.37 -4.14 -4.07
N ASN A 159 -13.38 -5.40 -3.64
CA ASN A 159 -12.96 -5.92 -2.35
C ASN A 159 -13.78 -5.45 -1.14
N SER A 160 -13.79 -4.16 -0.82
CA SER A 160 -14.48 -3.63 0.36
C SER A 160 -14.73 -2.13 0.27
N LEU A 161 -15.76 -1.65 0.94
CA LEU A 161 -15.92 -0.21 1.18
C LEU A 161 -14.77 0.30 2.06
N GLY A 162 -14.38 1.54 1.84
CA GLY A 162 -13.28 2.20 2.56
C GLY A 162 -11.90 1.95 1.97
N ASN A 163 -11.73 1.10 0.96
CA ASN A 163 -10.46 0.97 0.25
C ASN A 163 -10.18 2.19 -0.65
N ALA A 164 -8.96 2.29 -1.20
CA ALA A 164 -8.54 3.45 -1.99
C ALA A 164 -9.41 3.71 -3.23
N ASN A 165 -9.95 2.68 -3.88
CA ASN A 165 -10.87 2.84 -5.01
C ASN A 165 -12.17 3.52 -4.56
N HIS A 166 -12.74 3.09 -3.43
CA HIS A 166 -13.92 3.75 -2.83
C HIS A 166 -13.59 5.17 -2.37
N GLN A 167 -12.42 5.37 -1.73
CA GLN A 167 -11.98 6.70 -1.26
C GLN A 167 -11.85 7.70 -2.40
N ALA A 168 -11.38 7.30 -3.60
CA ALA A 168 -11.22 8.18 -4.74
C ALA A 168 -12.55 8.80 -5.19
N VAL A 169 -13.64 8.03 -5.16
CA VAL A 169 -14.98 8.52 -5.46
C VAL A 169 -15.57 9.26 -4.27
N ALA A 170 -15.48 8.69 -3.06
CA ALA A 170 -16.05 9.29 -1.85
C ALA A 170 -15.46 10.69 -1.57
N LEU A 171 -14.14 10.87 -1.77
CA LEU A 171 -13.51 12.19 -1.65
C LEU A 171 -14.02 13.16 -2.72
N ALA A 172 -14.12 12.73 -3.98
CA ALA A 172 -14.62 13.56 -5.06
C ALA A 172 -16.07 14.03 -4.79
N LEU A 173 -16.91 13.16 -4.27
CA LEU A 173 -18.27 13.52 -3.84
C LEU A 173 -18.23 14.52 -2.68
N LYS A 174 -17.45 14.23 -1.62
CA LYS A 174 -17.34 15.09 -0.43
C LYS A 174 -16.92 16.51 -0.78
N VAL A 175 -15.83 16.69 -1.52
CA VAL A 175 -15.31 18.02 -1.89
C VAL A 175 -16.23 18.74 -2.88
N SER A 176 -17.16 18.03 -3.53
CA SER A 176 -18.19 18.59 -4.40
C SER A 176 -19.49 18.93 -3.66
N GLY A 177 -19.53 18.77 -2.32
CA GLY A 177 -20.71 19.05 -1.49
C GLY A 177 -21.77 17.95 -1.52
N ILE A 178 -21.44 16.75 -1.98
CA ILE A 178 -22.32 15.59 -2.00
C ILE A 178 -21.94 14.65 -0.86
N HIS A 179 -22.89 14.29 0.01
CA HIS A 179 -22.62 13.35 1.11
C HIS A 179 -22.34 11.94 0.54
N PRO A 180 -21.13 11.38 0.71
CA PRO A 180 -20.73 10.13 0.02
C PRO A 180 -21.58 8.90 0.39
N ALA A 181 -22.15 8.87 1.60
CA ALA A 181 -23.03 7.77 2.02
C ALA A 181 -24.37 7.70 1.24
N LYS A 182 -24.72 8.75 0.49
CA LYS A 182 -25.92 8.74 -0.37
C LYS A 182 -25.67 8.05 -1.72
N ALA A 183 -24.40 7.80 -2.09
CA ALA A 183 -24.05 7.12 -3.33
C ALA A 183 -24.35 5.62 -3.22
N LYS A 184 -24.85 5.02 -4.30
CA LYS A 184 -25.09 3.57 -4.37
C LYS A 184 -23.80 2.84 -4.69
N ASN A 185 -23.31 2.01 -3.76
CA ASN A 185 -22.10 1.21 -3.93
C ASN A 185 -22.45 -0.28 -3.97
N VAL A 186 -22.00 -0.98 -5.00
CA VAL A 186 -22.09 -2.44 -5.14
C VAL A 186 -20.68 -3.02 -4.97
N VAL A 187 -20.49 -3.90 -3.98
CA VAL A 187 -19.18 -4.47 -3.67
C VAL A 187 -18.97 -5.77 -4.42
N PHE A 188 -17.82 -5.90 -5.10
CA PHE A 188 -17.39 -7.07 -5.83
C PHE A 188 -16.14 -7.67 -5.18
N GLN A 189 -15.91 -8.98 -5.38
CA GLN A 189 -14.77 -9.68 -4.78
C GLN A 189 -13.40 -9.24 -5.34
N SER A 190 -13.37 -8.65 -6.55
CA SER A 190 -12.15 -8.17 -7.20
C SER A 190 -12.40 -7.01 -8.16
N GLY A 191 -11.33 -6.33 -8.58
CA GLY A 191 -11.40 -5.32 -9.64
C GLY A 191 -11.88 -5.91 -10.97
N ALA A 192 -11.44 -7.12 -11.32
CA ALA A 192 -11.87 -7.80 -12.54
C ALA A 192 -13.39 -8.06 -12.55
N ASN A 193 -13.96 -8.51 -11.41
CA ASN A 193 -15.41 -8.68 -11.29
C ASN A 193 -16.18 -7.35 -11.43
N ALA A 194 -15.68 -6.26 -10.83
CA ALA A 194 -16.29 -4.95 -10.97
C ALA A 194 -16.22 -4.44 -12.43
N ILE A 195 -15.10 -4.66 -13.13
CA ILE A 195 -14.95 -4.33 -14.55
C ILE A 195 -15.93 -5.14 -15.41
N THR A 196 -16.06 -6.45 -15.17
CA THR A 196 -17.04 -7.30 -15.87
C THR A 196 -18.46 -6.78 -15.66
N ALA A 197 -18.81 -6.39 -14.43
CA ALA A 197 -20.12 -5.80 -14.12
C ALA A 197 -20.35 -4.45 -14.83
N LEU A 198 -19.30 -3.61 -14.98
CA LEU A 198 -19.36 -2.39 -15.77
C LEU A 198 -19.63 -2.68 -17.25
N LEU A 199 -18.91 -3.63 -17.84
CA LEU A 199 -19.09 -4.02 -19.24
C LEU A 199 -20.47 -4.62 -19.51
N GLY A 200 -21.06 -5.33 -18.52
CA GLY A 200 -22.42 -5.87 -18.55
C GLY A 200 -23.51 -4.87 -18.16
N ASP A 201 -23.18 -3.60 -17.93
CA ASP A 201 -24.10 -2.51 -17.52
C ASP A 201 -24.83 -2.75 -16.18
N HIS A 202 -24.29 -3.64 -15.33
CA HIS A 202 -24.82 -3.86 -13.97
C HIS A 202 -24.45 -2.74 -13.01
N VAL A 203 -23.35 -2.03 -13.30
CA VAL A 203 -22.93 -0.79 -12.64
C VAL A 203 -22.50 0.22 -13.71
N GLN A 204 -22.63 1.52 -13.43
CA GLN A 204 -22.36 2.56 -14.42
C GLN A 204 -21.00 3.19 -14.28
N VAL A 205 -20.39 3.13 -13.10
CA VAL A 205 -19.09 3.76 -12.79
C VAL A 205 -18.25 2.80 -11.96
N VAL A 206 -16.99 2.59 -12.35
CA VAL A 206 -16.05 1.77 -11.58
C VAL A 206 -14.74 2.54 -11.35
N PRO A 207 -14.36 2.81 -10.11
CA PRO A 207 -13.02 3.25 -9.76
C PRO A 207 -12.09 2.03 -9.62
N ALA A 208 -10.95 2.04 -10.30
CA ALA A 208 -9.93 0.99 -10.15
C ALA A 208 -8.53 1.53 -10.48
N SER A 209 -7.49 0.79 -10.05
CA SER A 209 -6.11 1.08 -10.41
C SER A 209 -5.93 1.18 -11.91
N ILE A 210 -5.10 2.13 -12.37
CA ILE A 210 -4.91 2.43 -13.80
C ILE A 210 -4.52 1.17 -14.59
N GLY A 211 -3.61 0.34 -14.06
CA GLY A 211 -3.16 -0.88 -14.75
C GLY A 211 -4.29 -1.84 -15.13
N LEU A 212 -5.37 -1.91 -14.34
CA LEU A 212 -6.53 -2.75 -14.62
C LEU A 212 -7.34 -2.28 -15.85
N TRP A 213 -7.21 -1.02 -16.22
CA TRP A 213 -7.93 -0.43 -17.35
C TRP A 213 -7.24 -0.63 -18.70
N MET A 214 -5.97 -1.04 -18.74
CA MET A 214 -5.19 -1.10 -19.98
C MET A 214 -5.81 -2.03 -21.03
N GLY A 215 -6.25 -3.22 -20.65
CA GLY A 215 -6.94 -4.15 -21.53
C GLY A 215 -8.26 -3.58 -22.08
N PRO A 216 -9.21 -3.23 -21.21
CA PRO A 216 -10.48 -2.63 -21.63
C PRO A 216 -10.36 -1.33 -22.44
N LEU A 217 -9.37 -0.46 -22.13
CA LEU A 217 -9.09 0.75 -22.91
C LEU A 217 -8.59 0.41 -24.32
N LYS A 218 -7.63 -0.52 -24.44
CA LYS A 218 -7.10 -0.98 -25.72
C LYS A 218 -8.19 -1.61 -26.58
N ALA A 219 -9.14 -2.29 -25.95
CA ALA A 219 -10.30 -2.88 -26.62
C ALA A 219 -11.41 -1.87 -26.94
N GLY A 220 -11.27 -0.59 -26.57
CA GLY A 220 -12.28 0.44 -26.81
C GLY A 220 -13.60 0.22 -26.03
N GLN A 221 -13.58 -0.59 -24.97
CA GLN A 221 -14.79 -0.99 -24.23
C GLN A 221 -15.17 0.03 -23.13
N VAL A 222 -14.19 0.79 -22.63
CA VAL A 222 -14.37 1.76 -21.55
C VAL A 222 -13.75 3.11 -21.89
N ARG A 223 -14.16 4.12 -21.14
CA ARG A 223 -13.55 5.46 -21.10
C ARG A 223 -13.21 5.81 -19.67
N LEU A 224 -11.98 6.29 -19.42
CA LEU A 224 -11.64 6.95 -18.18
C LEU A 224 -12.15 8.40 -18.22
N ILE A 225 -12.93 8.78 -17.23
CA ILE A 225 -13.53 10.13 -17.13
C ILE A 225 -12.77 11.01 -16.13
N ALA A 226 -11.95 10.43 -15.26
CA ALA A 226 -11.06 11.14 -14.35
C ALA A 226 -9.95 10.21 -13.83
N VAL A 227 -8.83 10.80 -13.39
CA VAL A 227 -7.81 10.13 -12.59
C VAL A 227 -7.64 10.86 -11.25
N SER A 228 -7.30 10.10 -10.19
CA SER A 228 -7.15 10.64 -8.83
C SER A 228 -5.75 11.18 -8.53
N SER A 229 -4.90 11.33 -9.54
CA SER A 229 -3.55 11.87 -9.41
C SER A 229 -3.54 13.39 -9.29
N PRO A 230 -2.50 14.00 -8.67
CA PRO A 230 -2.38 15.45 -8.58
C PRO A 230 -2.14 16.12 -9.94
N GLN A 231 -1.54 15.39 -10.88
CA GLN A 231 -1.24 15.78 -12.26
C GLN A 231 -1.63 14.65 -13.21
N ARG A 232 -1.76 14.92 -14.51
CA ARG A 232 -2.01 13.88 -15.51
C ARG A 232 -0.92 12.82 -15.48
N LEU A 233 -1.34 11.59 -15.68
CA LEU A 233 -0.42 10.47 -15.85
C LEU A 233 0.13 10.43 -17.27
N GLY A 234 1.25 9.76 -17.46
CA GLY A 234 1.86 9.59 -18.78
C GLY A 234 1.26 8.46 -19.62
N GLY A 235 1.88 8.19 -20.76
CA GLY A 235 1.57 7.03 -21.60
C GLY A 235 0.16 7.02 -22.18
N THR A 236 -0.44 5.84 -22.22
CA THR A 236 -1.78 5.60 -22.81
C THR A 236 -2.88 6.46 -22.21
N VAL A 237 -2.74 6.89 -20.96
CA VAL A 237 -3.76 7.66 -20.23
C VAL A 237 -3.44 9.15 -20.10
N ALA A 238 -2.43 9.67 -20.81
CA ALA A 238 -2.02 11.08 -20.74
C ALA A 238 -3.13 12.07 -21.12
N HIS A 239 -4.09 11.62 -21.93
CA HIS A 239 -5.24 12.42 -22.35
C HIS A 239 -6.33 12.52 -21.28
N VAL A 240 -6.30 11.67 -20.23
CA VAL A 240 -7.34 11.63 -19.20
C VAL A 240 -7.14 12.77 -18.21
N PRO A 241 -8.13 13.64 -17.99
CA PRO A 241 -8.01 14.75 -17.05
C PRO A 241 -8.01 14.24 -15.60
N THR A 242 -7.31 14.94 -14.72
CA THR A 242 -7.41 14.72 -13.28
C THR A 242 -8.74 15.26 -12.73
N TRP A 243 -9.11 14.87 -11.51
CA TRP A 243 -10.20 15.50 -10.81
C TRP A 243 -9.96 17.01 -10.61
N ARG A 244 -8.71 17.41 -10.29
CA ARG A 244 -8.32 18.82 -10.09
C ARG A 244 -8.55 19.67 -11.33
N GLU A 245 -8.16 19.20 -12.51
CA GLU A 245 -8.38 19.89 -13.77
C GLU A 245 -9.88 20.07 -14.08
N GLN A 246 -10.74 19.24 -13.49
CA GLN A 246 -12.19 19.31 -13.62
C GLN A 246 -12.87 20.09 -12.46
N GLY A 247 -12.09 20.80 -11.63
CA GLY A 247 -12.58 21.62 -10.52
C GLY A 247 -12.98 20.82 -9.27
N VAL A 248 -12.46 19.59 -9.12
CA VAL A 248 -12.73 18.73 -7.97
C VAL A 248 -11.39 18.40 -7.30
N ASP A 249 -11.10 18.95 -6.13
CA ASP A 249 -9.81 18.71 -5.43
C ASP A 249 -9.80 17.36 -4.72
N ALA A 250 -9.79 16.30 -5.51
CA ALA A 250 -9.77 14.92 -5.02
C ALA A 250 -8.51 14.16 -5.51
N VAL A 251 -7.52 14.06 -4.62
CA VAL A 251 -6.30 13.28 -4.86
C VAL A 251 -6.30 12.09 -3.91
N VAL A 252 -6.22 10.89 -4.46
CA VAL A 252 -6.14 9.64 -3.70
C VAL A 252 -5.14 8.71 -4.38
N SER A 253 -4.15 8.26 -3.62
CA SER A 253 -3.18 7.26 -4.06
C SER A 253 -3.44 5.89 -3.42
N VAL A 254 -3.12 4.85 -4.16
CA VAL A 254 -3.15 3.46 -3.70
C VAL A 254 -1.75 3.04 -3.36
N TRP A 255 -1.46 2.87 -2.10
CA TRP A 255 -0.13 2.51 -1.62
C TRP A 255 0.16 1.02 -1.79
N ARG A 256 1.41 0.71 -2.07
CA ARG A 256 1.99 -0.64 -1.97
C ARG A 256 2.89 -0.66 -0.75
N MET A 257 2.41 -1.26 0.34
CA MET A 257 3.10 -1.28 1.62
C MET A 257 3.58 -2.68 1.98
N ILE A 258 4.75 -2.74 2.59
CA ILE A 258 5.26 -3.93 3.26
C ILE A 258 5.10 -3.76 4.76
N THR A 259 4.51 -4.76 5.38
CA THR A 259 4.36 -4.87 6.84
C THR A 259 4.91 -6.20 7.32
N ALA A 260 5.21 -6.30 8.61
CA ALA A 260 5.78 -7.50 9.23
C ALA A 260 5.12 -7.77 10.60
N PRO A 261 5.39 -8.92 11.23
CA PRO A 261 4.94 -9.22 12.59
C PRO A 261 5.33 -8.14 13.60
N PRO A 262 4.56 -7.98 14.68
CA PRO A 262 4.95 -7.07 15.74
C PRO A 262 6.22 -7.54 16.44
N GLY A 263 6.98 -6.61 17.03
CA GLY A 263 8.14 -6.93 17.86
C GLY A 263 9.40 -7.33 17.10
N LEU A 264 9.57 -6.89 15.83
CA LEU A 264 10.84 -7.02 15.13
C LEU A 264 11.92 -6.22 15.88
N THR A 265 13.15 -6.76 15.91
CA THR A 265 14.30 -6.03 16.42
C THR A 265 14.72 -4.91 15.46
N PRO A 266 15.46 -3.88 15.92
CA PRO A 266 15.98 -2.84 15.04
C PRO A 266 16.84 -3.40 13.89
N GLU A 267 17.63 -4.46 14.13
CA GLU A 267 18.47 -5.11 13.14
C GLU A 267 17.62 -5.83 12.07
N GLN A 268 16.55 -6.51 12.48
CA GLN A 268 15.60 -7.15 11.55
C GLN A 268 14.90 -6.10 10.67
N ALA A 269 14.45 -4.99 11.25
CA ALA A 269 13.84 -3.90 10.52
C ALA A 269 14.84 -3.24 9.54
N ALA A 270 16.08 -2.98 9.99
CA ALA A 270 17.14 -2.41 9.16
C ALA A 270 17.49 -3.31 7.97
N TYR A 271 17.57 -4.64 8.17
CA TYR A 271 17.76 -5.60 7.09
C TYR A 271 16.66 -5.48 6.04
N TRP A 272 15.39 -5.47 6.47
CA TRP A 272 14.28 -5.36 5.52
C TRP A 272 14.26 -4.01 4.81
N HIS A 273 14.57 -2.90 5.49
CA HIS A 273 14.67 -1.59 4.84
C HIS A 273 15.74 -1.59 3.72
N ASP A 274 16.90 -2.25 3.95
CA ASP A 274 17.94 -2.37 2.93
C ASP A 274 17.51 -3.26 1.76
N VAL A 275 16.98 -4.44 2.05
CA VAL A 275 16.47 -5.39 1.04
C VAL A 275 15.43 -4.72 0.14
N LEU A 276 14.43 -4.05 0.75
CA LEU A 276 13.35 -3.40 0.00
C LEU A 276 13.86 -2.22 -0.83
N ARG A 277 14.78 -1.40 -0.28
CA ARG A 277 15.42 -0.31 -1.04
C ARG A 277 16.23 -0.83 -2.22
N ARG A 278 16.97 -1.93 -2.06
CA ARG A 278 17.72 -2.56 -3.16
C ARG A 278 16.77 -3.11 -4.22
N THR A 279 15.65 -3.68 -3.81
CA THR A 279 14.59 -4.17 -4.72
C THR A 279 14.05 -3.03 -5.60
N THR A 280 13.74 -1.87 -5.01
CA THR A 280 13.19 -0.73 -5.79
C THR A 280 14.19 -0.13 -6.79
N ARG A 281 15.49 -0.35 -6.63
CA ARG A 281 16.54 0.14 -7.54
C ARG A 281 16.82 -0.79 -8.72
N THR A 282 16.17 -1.95 -8.80
CA THR A 282 16.38 -2.88 -9.90
C THR A 282 15.63 -2.44 -11.17
N PRO A 283 16.20 -2.68 -12.37
CA PRO A 283 15.52 -2.36 -13.63
C PRO A 283 14.17 -3.08 -13.78
N GLU A 284 14.06 -4.31 -13.25
CA GLU A 284 12.84 -5.12 -13.30
C GLU A 284 11.72 -4.48 -12.48
N TRP A 285 12.04 -3.91 -11.30
CA TRP A 285 11.09 -3.17 -10.50
C TRP A 285 10.63 -1.90 -11.20
N GLN A 286 11.56 -1.12 -11.72
CA GLN A 286 11.23 0.11 -12.46
C GLN A 286 10.34 -0.18 -13.67
N ARG A 287 10.63 -1.26 -14.39
CA ARG A 287 9.79 -1.71 -15.50
C ARG A 287 8.39 -2.16 -15.03
N ASP A 288 8.28 -2.83 -13.88
CA ASP A 288 6.99 -3.20 -13.28
C ASP A 288 6.15 -1.96 -12.94
N LEU A 289 6.79 -0.92 -12.36
CA LEU A 289 6.14 0.36 -12.08
C LEU A 289 5.58 1.01 -13.37
N GLU A 290 6.39 1.09 -14.42
CA GLU A 290 5.96 1.65 -15.72
C GLU A 290 4.78 0.89 -16.31
N LEU A 291 4.85 -0.44 -16.34
CA LEU A 291 3.79 -1.30 -16.89
C LEU A 291 2.48 -1.18 -16.11
N ASN A 292 2.55 -0.93 -14.82
CA ASN A 292 1.39 -0.83 -13.93
C ASN A 292 0.98 0.63 -13.64
N TYR A 293 1.62 1.63 -14.27
CA TYR A 293 1.35 3.07 -14.03
C TYR A 293 1.49 3.44 -12.55
N GLN A 294 2.52 2.91 -11.91
CA GLN A 294 2.87 3.17 -10.52
C GLN A 294 4.04 4.16 -10.45
N ASN A 295 4.09 4.95 -9.39
CA ASN A 295 5.19 5.86 -9.11
C ASN A 295 6.19 5.19 -8.16
N ASP A 296 7.47 5.46 -8.39
CA ASP A 296 8.54 5.11 -7.46
C ASP A 296 8.47 6.06 -6.24
N GLU A 297 7.84 5.60 -5.17
CA GLU A 297 7.66 6.35 -3.93
C GLU A 297 8.14 5.50 -2.74
N PHE A 298 9.43 5.15 -2.74
CA PHE A 298 9.99 4.37 -1.64
C PHE A 298 10.16 5.22 -0.38
N LEU A 299 9.44 4.84 0.68
CA LEU A 299 9.60 5.39 2.04
C LEU A 299 9.82 4.24 3.01
N ALA A 300 10.72 4.43 4.00
CA ALA A 300 10.97 3.44 5.05
C ALA A 300 11.29 4.13 6.38
N GLY A 301 11.24 3.37 7.48
CA GLY A 301 11.58 3.87 8.81
C GLY A 301 10.73 5.06 9.22
N ARG A 302 11.40 6.12 9.75
CA ARG A 302 10.71 7.29 10.32
C ARG A 302 9.88 8.07 9.28
N GLU A 303 10.37 8.22 8.06
CA GLU A 303 9.63 8.91 6.99
C GLU A 303 8.33 8.17 6.64
N PHE A 304 8.40 6.83 6.56
CA PHE A 304 7.22 6.03 6.31
C PHE A 304 6.23 6.09 7.48
N ALA A 305 6.70 6.04 8.73
CA ALA A 305 5.83 6.17 9.90
C ALA A 305 5.06 7.50 9.89
N GLN A 306 5.73 8.62 9.59
CA GLN A 306 5.09 9.93 9.46
C GLN A 306 4.04 9.97 8.34
N ALA A 307 4.34 9.35 7.19
CA ALA A 307 3.40 9.26 6.09
C ALA A 307 2.16 8.42 6.47
N VAL A 308 2.33 7.34 7.23
CA VAL A 308 1.21 6.51 7.75
C VAL A 308 0.35 7.31 8.74
N ASP A 309 0.94 8.12 9.61
CA ASP A 309 0.19 8.97 10.54
C ASP A 309 -0.65 10.03 9.79
N GLN A 310 -0.08 10.65 8.76
CA GLN A 310 -0.79 11.59 7.90
C GLN A 310 -1.95 10.90 7.15
N LEU A 311 -1.69 9.72 6.57
CA LEU A 311 -2.72 8.92 5.92
C LEU A 311 -3.84 8.54 6.89
N TYR A 312 -3.48 8.12 8.12
CA TYR A 312 -4.47 7.80 9.15
C TYR A 312 -5.37 8.99 9.47
N ALA A 313 -4.81 10.19 9.64
CA ALA A 313 -5.59 11.40 9.91
C ALA A 313 -6.54 11.75 8.77
N GLN A 314 -6.04 11.71 7.51
CA GLN A 314 -6.84 11.99 6.32
C GLN A 314 -7.99 10.97 6.15
N LEU A 315 -7.69 9.68 6.31
CA LEU A 315 -8.67 8.62 6.17
C LEU A 315 -9.69 8.63 7.32
N SER A 316 -9.28 8.95 8.54
CA SER A 316 -10.21 9.06 9.67
C SER A 316 -11.28 10.12 9.41
N ALA A 317 -10.91 11.27 8.88
CA ALA A 317 -11.85 12.32 8.51
C ALA A 317 -12.80 11.88 7.37
N LEU A 318 -12.25 11.23 6.32
CA LEU A 318 -13.07 10.78 5.19
C LEU A 318 -14.01 9.64 5.58
N LEU A 319 -13.51 8.63 6.28
CA LEU A 319 -14.29 7.46 6.68
C LEU A 319 -15.32 7.81 7.78
N GLY A 320 -15.03 8.80 8.62
CA GLY A 320 -15.98 9.38 9.55
C GLY A 320 -17.20 9.97 8.83
N ASP A 321 -16.97 10.79 7.81
CA ASP A 321 -18.04 11.43 7.03
C ASP A 321 -18.95 10.41 6.31
N ILE A 322 -18.43 9.28 5.92
CA ILE A 322 -19.23 8.22 5.26
C ILE A 322 -19.78 7.18 6.25
N GLY A 323 -19.62 7.42 7.56
CA GLY A 323 -20.16 6.54 8.62
C GLY A 323 -19.44 5.20 8.73
N LEU A 324 -18.19 5.10 8.27
CA LEU A 324 -17.38 3.87 8.33
C LEU A 324 -16.31 3.88 9.43
N ALA A 325 -16.02 5.02 10.05
CA ALA A 325 -15.13 5.06 11.22
C ALA A 325 -15.83 4.50 12.46
N LYS A 326 -15.06 3.80 13.30
CA LYS A 326 -15.55 3.39 14.61
C LYS A 326 -15.79 4.64 15.46
N GLN A 327 -16.99 4.76 16.01
CA GLN A 327 -17.33 5.75 17.04
C GLN A 327 -16.65 5.42 18.37
#